data_f23d5f2e4230277da93bc3e0aac347fb
#
_entry.id   f23d5f2e4230277da93bc3e0aac347fb
#
_cell.length_a   1.000
_cell.length_b   1.000
_cell.length_c   1.000
_cell.angle_alpha   90.00
_cell.angle_beta   90.00
_cell.angle_gamma   90.00
#
_symmetry.space_group_name_H-M   'P 1'
#
loop_
_entity.id
_entity.type
_entity.pdbx_description
1 polymer ?
#
loop_
_entity_poly.entity_id
_entity_poly.type
_entity_poly.pdbx_seq_one_letter_code
_entity_poly.pdbx_strand_id
1 'polypeptide(L)'
;MKKKLAYQWAGTAALLISSTASVLAADGFKLRFPISGTLGGEIVAPLPSEGWVGSVAYTDIDIDKIGGSDGNALILQKNAVFGPLTAAQLAAVPAVAIPGVGSFSAAQMQAALNGRTASALGSVAVDYRQQIKQANLTFARILDKDVQGGKLAIAINIPYALSLKSDALFTGVTPTLSALTPSAGPLGPVAQAAAQSSFNTGYQAALASQWQAANVNTSGLGDIETSLLWEKSVDKLKIVAGATLAMPTGNYSYVEGRLAPNIGYGKYYTFRPGVGVAYTASENVTLGARGSLGFNTKNTENNVRSGDFYVIDLAAAFKTPVGVFGPHMTIMRQYTDDSGGQLGANRVSLTGAGVFAAFPIAAIGAGLNLSYMKTIDARNSLSGSFVQARLSKAF
;
A
#
# COMPACT_ATOMS: atom_id res chain seq x y z
N MET A 1 9.36 -19.66 38.88
CA MET A 1 10.31 -20.37 38.01
C MET A 1 9.73 -20.74 36.62
N LYS A 2 8.44 -21.08 36.47
CA LYS A 2 7.83 -21.47 35.16
C LYS A 2 7.81 -20.36 34.11
N LYS A 3 7.75 -19.07 34.47
CA LYS A 3 7.74 -17.94 33.51
C LYS A 3 9.12 -17.67 32.88
N LYS A 4 10.23 -17.94 33.54
CA LYS A 4 11.58 -17.72 32.99
C LYS A 4 11.99 -18.72 31.91
N LEU A 5 11.52 -19.97 32.00
CA LEU A 5 11.80 -21.01 31.01
C LEU A 5 11.08 -20.70 29.66
N ALA A 6 9.85 -20.21 29.71
CA ALA A 6 9.10 -19.86 28.52
C ALA A 6 9.77 -18.71 27.70
N TYR A 7 10.42 -17.75 28.36
CA TYR A 7 11.11 -16.66 27.70
C TYR A 7 12.42 -17.07 27.00
N GLN A 8 13.12 -18.07 27.48
CA GLN A 8 14.34 -18.57 26.85
C GLN A 8 14.05 -19.29 25.51
N TRP A 9 12.93 -20.01 25.43
CA TRP A 9 12.49 -20.65 24.19
C TRP A 9 11.90 -19.68 23.16
N ALA A 10 11.22 -18.63 23.60
CA ALA A 10 10.66 -17.61 22.74
C ALA A 10 11.74 -16.87 21.93
N GLY A 11 12.88 -16.56 22.56
CA GLY A 11 14.01 -15.93 21.87
C GLY A 11 14.65 -16.82 20.80
N THR A 12 14.72 -18.12 21.03
CA THR A 12 15.35 -19.09 20.11
C THR A 12 14.44 -19.37 18.89
N ALA A 13 13.14 -19.46 19.10
CA ALA A 13 12.19 -19.73 18.02
C ALA A 13 11.87 -18.48 17.17
N ALA A 14 11.92 -17.29 17.76
CA ALA A 14 11.74 -16.03 17.02
C ALA A 14 12.84 -15.83 15.95
N LEU A 15 14.07 -16.27 16.21
CA LEU A 15 15.18 -16.23 15.24
C LEU A 15 14.99 -17.21 14.07
N LEU A 16 14.27 -18.32 14.26
CA LEU A 16 14.04 -19.31 13.19
C LEU A 16 12.93 -18.90 12.21
N ILE A 17 12.00 -18.06 12.63
CA ILE A 17 10.90 -17.56 11.76
C ILE A 17 11.30 -16.29 11.03
N SER A 18 12.32 -15.58 11.48
CA SER A 18 12.78 -14.34 10.86
C SER A 18 13.50 -14.53 9.52
N SER A 19 13.90 -15.74 9.17
CA SER A 19 14.64 -16.00 7.92
C SER A 19 13.77 -16.22 6.68
N THR A 20 12.44 -16.27 6.81
CA THR A 20 11.54 -16.33 5.64
C THR A 20 10.84 -15.00 5.50
N ALA A 21 11.50 -14.12 4.77
CA ALA A 21 11.08 -12.77 4.52
C ALA A 21 9.67 -12.66 3.95
N SER A 22 9.06 -11.66 4.34
CA SER A 22 7.75 -11.18 4.08
C SER A 22 7.57 -10.62 2.70
N VAL A 23 6.58 -10.91 2.30
CA VAL A 23 5.70 -10.75 1.25
C VAL A 23 5.01 -9.37 1.24
N LEU A 24 5.35 -8.50 0.31
CA LEU A 24 4.53 -7.35 -0.02
C LEU A 24 4.46 -7.24 -1.54
N ALA A 25 3.23 -7.28 -2.09
CA ALA A 25 2.96 -6.83 -3.45
C ALA A 25 3.20 -5.33 -3.51
N ALA A 26 3.72 -4.79 -4.56
CA ALA A 26 4.12 -3.40 -4.69
C ALA A 26 4.40 -2.78 -3.32
N ASP A 27 5.37 -2.03 -3.08
CA ASP A 27 5.78 -1.62 -1.74
C ASP A 27 4.57 -1.19 -0.85
N GLY A 28 4.12 -2.06 0.04
CA GLY A 28 2.95 -1.84 0.91
C GLY A 28 1.57 -1.93 0.24
N PHE A 29 1.39 -2.69 -0.84
CA PHE A 29 0.13 -2.84 -1.58
C PHE A 29 -0.39 -1.55 -2.20
N LYS A 30 0.46 -0.60 -2.50
CA LYS A 30 0.10 0.71 -3.05
C LYS A 30 1.05 1.15 -4.16
N LEU A 31 0.49 1.86 -5.12
CA LEU A 31 1.21 2.51 -6.21
C LEU A 31 0.96 4.01 -6.16
N ARG A 32 1.90 4.82 -6.64
CA ARG A 32 1.75 6.27 -6.76
C ARG A 32 0.88 6.63 -7.96
N PHE A 33 -0.40 6.31 -7.92
CA PHE A 33 -1.36 6.79 -8.91
C PHE A 33 -2.10 8.03 -8.38
N PRO A 34 -2.56 8.93 -9.27
CA PRO A 34 -3.38 10.06 -8.83
C PRO A 34 -4.69 9.53 -8.25
N ILE A 35 -5.07 10.03 -7.08
CA ILE A 35 -6.35 9.68 -6.48
C ILE A 35 -7.45 10.18 -7.41
N SER A 36 -8.33 9.29 -7.82
CA SER A 36 -9.50 9.63 -8.63
C SER A 36 -10.38 10.64 -7.89
N GLY A 37 -10.99 11.52 -8.62
CA GLY A 37 -11.79 12.60 -8.05
C GLY A 37 -10.99 13.85 -7.71
N THR A 38 -9.68 13.77 -7.56
CA THR A 38 -8.85 14.98 -7.59
C THR A 38 -8.91 15.66 -8.97
N LEU A 39 -9.32 14.91 -9.99
CA LEU A 39 -9.39 15.35 -11.37
C LEU A 39 -10.78 15.22 -12.00
N GLY A 40 -11.77 14.63 -11.31
CA GLY A 40 -13.12 14.52 -11.86
C GLY A 40 -13.70 15.87 -12.28
N GLY A 41 -13.52 16.91 -11.47
CA GLY A 41 -13.86 18.28 -11.82
C GLY A 41 -12.80 18.98 -12.69
N GLU A 42 -11.53 18.63 -12.55
CA GLU A 42 -10.41 19.29 -13.23
C GLU A 42 -10.26 18.87 -14.71
N ILE A 43 -10.63 17.64 -15.07
CA ILE A 43 -10.68 17.24 -16.50
C ILE A 43 -11.63 18.14 -17.28
N VAL A 44 -12.70 18.60 -16.64
CA VAL A 44 -13.74 19.39 -17.28
C VAL A 44 -13.58 20.91 -17.06
N ALA A 45 -12.85 21.33 -16.02
CA ALA A 45 -12.62 22.73 -15.74
C ALA A 45 -11.50 23.31 -16.63
N PRO A 46 -11.69 24.43 -17.29
CA PRO A 46 -10.62 25.09 -18.05
C PRO A 46 -9.57 25.68 -17.12
N LEU A 47 -8.29 25.66 -17.55
CA LEU A 47 -7.26 26.45 -16.88
C LEU A 47 -7.55 27.94 -17.06
N PRO A 48 -7.24 28.80 -16.07
CA PRO A 48 -7.22 30.25 -16.25
C PRO A 48 -6.35 30.65 -17.45
N SER A 49 -6.54 31.87 -17.94
CA SER A 49 -5.77 32.34 -19.10
C SER A 49 -4.28 32.38 -18.82
N GLU A 50 -3.89 32.85 -17.67
CA GLU A 50 -2.51 32.96 -17.16
C GLU A 50 -2.54 33.18 -15.65
N GLY A 51 -1.38 33.21 -15.01
CA GLY A 51 -1.26 33.57 -13.61
C GLY A 51 -0.96 32.38 -12.70
N TRP A 52 -1.16 32.59 -11.42
CA TRP A 52 -0.99 31.58 -10.40
C TRP A 52 -2.33 30.95 -10.01
N VAL A 53 -2.29 29.67 -9.71
CA VAL A 53 -3.41 28.96 -9.08
C VAL A 53 -2.90 28.33 -7.81
N GLY A 54 -3.59 28.59 -6.71
CA GLY A 54 -3.37 27.91 -5.43
C GLY A 54 -4.55 27.03 -5.10
N SER A 55 -4.31 25.86 -4.52
CA SER A 55 -5.38 25.06 -3.94
C SER A 55 -4.95 24.39 -2.62
N VAL A 56 -5.94 24.24 -1.74
CA VAL A 56 -5.85 23.47 -0.51
C VAL A 56 -6.90 22.38 -0.58
N ALA A 57 -6.50 21.13 -0.41
CA ALA A 57 -7.43 20.01 -0.32
C ALA A 57 -7.26 19.30 1.01
N TYR A 58 -8.38 18.93 1.62
CA TYR A 58 -8.44 17.97 2.73
C TYR A 58 -9.02 16.67 2.21
N THR A 59 -8.34 15.57 2.52
CA THR A 59 -8.77 14.23 2.12
C THR A 59 -8.81 13.33 3.35
N ASP A 60 -9.92 12.65 3.57
CA ASP A 60 -10.07 11.56 4.54
C ASP A 60 -10.17 10.24 3.77
N ILE A 61 -9.21 9.36 3.99
CA ILE A 61 -9.10 8.07 3.32
C ILE A 61 -9.32 7.00 4.38
N ASP A 62 -10.31 6.14 4.15
CA ASP A 62 -10.63 5.01 5.00
C ASP A 62 -10.40 3.71 4.24
N ILE A 63 -9.40 2.95 4.67
CA ILE A 63 -9.03 1.64 4.12
C ILE A 63 -9.63 0.58 5.03
N ASP A 64 -10.46 -0.28 4.48
CA ASP A 64 -11.20 -1.31 5.19
C ASP A 64 -10.62 -2.72 5.02
N LYS A 65 -9.77 -2.94 4.00
CA LYS A 65 -9.06 -4.20 3.78
C LYS A 65 -7.87 -4.09 2.86
N ILE A 66 -7.03 -5.10 2.88
CA ILE A 66 -6.09 -5.40 1.79
C ILE A 66 -6.72 -6.52 0.96
N GLY A 67 -6.91 -6.27 -0.34
CA GLY A 67 -7.36 -7.30 -1.28
C GLY A 67 -6.23 -8.26 -1.63
N GLY A 68 -6.48 -9.56 -1.52
CA GLY A 68 -5.62 -10.60 -2.06
C GLY A 68 -5.70 -10.69 -3.58
N SER A 69 -5.06 -11.70 -4.16
CA SER A 69 -5.05 -11.91 -5.63
C SER A 69 -6.43 -12.24 -6.23
N ASP A 70 -7.33 -12.73 -5.41
CA ASP A 70 -8.73 -13.06 -5.75
C ASP A 70 -9.72 -11.93 -5.43
N GLY A 71 -9.24 -10.81 -4.83
CA GLY A 71 -10.06 -9.68 -4.39
C GLY A 71 -10.70 -9.85 -3.01
N ASN A 72 -10.59 -11.02 -2.39
CA ASN A 72 -10.99 -11.24 -1.00
C ASN A 72 -9.99 -10.62 -0.02
N ALA A 73 -10.28 -10.64 1.28
CA ALA A 73 -9.34 -10.21 2.31
C ALA A 73 -8.04 -11.03 2.21
N LEU A 74 -6.90 -10.36 2.37
CA LEU A 74 -5.59 -10.97 2.19
C LEU A 74 -5.37 -12.14 3.14
N ILE A 75 -5.01 -13.27 2.56
CA ILE A 75 -4.49 -14.43 3.29
C ILE A 75 -3.05 -14.65 2.87
N LEU A 76 -2.13 -14.50 3.81
CA LEU A 76 -0.72 -14.76 3.60
C LEU A 76 -0.46 -16.26 3.78
N GLN A 77 0.08 -16.90 2.74
CA GLN A 77 0.60 -18.26 2.85
C GLN A 77 2.10 -18.18 3.12
N LYS A 78 2.57 -18.87 4.14
CA LYS A 78 3.96 -18.78 4.57
C LYS A 78 4.53 -20.17 4.83
N ASN A 79 5.59 -20.50 4.09
CA ASN A 79 6.43 -21.64 4.41
C ASN A 79 7.32 -21.25 5.59
N ALA A 80 7.26 -21.99 6.65
CA ALA A 80 8.14 -21.86 7.81
C ALA A 80 9.04 -23.10 7.88
N VAL A 81 10.28 -22.91 8.32
CA VAL A 81 11.25 -23.99 8.50
C VAL A 81 11.73 -23.96 9.93
N PHE A 82 11.72 -25.13 10.57
CA PHE A 82 12.38 -25.35 11.84
C PHE A 82 13.77 -25.94 11.59
N GLY A 83 14.81 -25.44 12.27
CA GLY A 83 16.19 -25.92 12.17
C GLY A 83 16.88 -25.61 10.82
N PRO A 84 18.15 -26.03 10.64
CA PRO A 84 18.97 -26.62 11.69
C PRO A 84 19.28 -25.61 12.81
N LEU A 85 19.34 -26.10 14.04
CA LEU A 85 19.65 -25.28 15.20
C LEU A 85 21.15 -24.93 15.22
N THR A 86 21.49 -23.70 15.55
CA THR A 86 22.87 -23.29 15.82
C THR A 86 23.40 -23.89 17.09
N ALA A 87 24.72 -23.91 17.30
CA ALA A 87 25.35 -24.45 18.53
C ALA A 87 24.81 -23.75 19.79
N ALA A 88 24.59 -22.44 19.76
CA ALA A 88 24.02 -21.67 20.87
C ALA A 88 22.55 -22.06 21.14
N GLN A 89 21.76 -22.29 20.10
CA GLN A 89 20.39 -22.75 20.22
C GLN A 89 20.30 -24.17 20.74
N LEU A 90 21.18 -25.07 20.30
CA LEU A 90 21.28 -26.42 20.83
C LEU A 90 21.68 -26.39 22.30
N ALA A 91 22.67 -25.62 22.72
CA ALA A 91 23.10 -25.49 24.10
C ALA A 91 21.97 -24.98 25.03
N ALA A 92 21.01 -24.25 24.50
CA ALA A 92 19.85 -23.74 25.25
C ALA A 92 18.70 -24.77 25.37
N VAL A 93 18.77 -25.92 24.66
CA VAL A 93 17.73 -26.96 24.73
C VAL A 93 17.74 -27.63 26.13
N PRO A 94 16.66 -27.54 26.92
CA PRO A 94 16.62 -28.10 28.26
C PRO A 94 16.32 -29.59 28.26
N ALA A 95 16.45 -30.20 29.42
CA ALA A 95 15.89 -31.49 29.71
C ALA A 95 14.36 -31.47 29.64
N VAL A 96 13.73 -32.53 29.15
CA VAL A 96 12.29 -32.65 28.96
C VAL A 96 11.78 -33.88 29.71
N ALA A 97 10.72 -33.71 30.52
CA ALA A 97 9.98 -34.82 31.10
C ALA A 97 8.61 -34.91 30.44
N ILE A 98 8.27 -36.06 29.88
CA ILE A 98 6.97 -36.32 29.26
C ILE A 98 6.22 -37.33 30.12
N PRO A 99 5.04 -36.99 30.66
CA PRO A 99 4.21 -37.88 31.43
C PRO A 99 3.91 -39.18 30.65
N GLY A 100 4.18 -40.33 31.28
CA GLY A 100 3.94 -41.65 30.67
C GLY A 100 5.01 -42.13 29.68
N VAL A 101 6.02 -41.29 29.36
CA VAL A 101 7.10 -41.65 28.41
C VAL A 101 8.46 -41.69 29.09
N GLY A 102 8.76 -40.70 29.94
CA GLY A 102 10.03 -40.65 30.68
C GLY A 102 10.67 -39.25 30.72
N SER A 103 11.83 -39.17 31.34
CA SER A 103 12.64 -37.95 31.42
C SER A 103 13.86 -38.08 30.53
N PHE A 104 14.11 -37.03 29.73
CA PHE A 104 15.22 -36.96 28.77
C PHE A 104 16.14 -35.82 29.19
N SER A 105 17.42 -36.09 29.28
CA SER A 105 18.41 -35.06 29.62
C SER A 105 18.56 -34.03 28.53
N ALA A 106 19.08 -32.85 28.87
CA ALA A 106 19.39 -31.81 27.89
C ALA A 106 20.31 -32.34 26.76
N ALA A 107 21.33 -33.11 27.10
CA ALA A 107 22.24 -33.71 26.13
C ALA A 107 21.52 -34.68 25.15
N GLN A 108 20.59 -35.47 25.61
CA GLN A 108 19.79 -36.35 24.76
C GLN A 108 18.89 -35.56 23.82
N MET A 109 18.27 -34.49 24.29
CA MET A 109 17.43 -33.63 23.48
C MET A 109 18.25 -32.82 22.48
N GLN A 110 19.41 -32.31 22.83
CA GLN A 110 20.37 -31.64 21.95
C GLN A 110 20.82 -32.58 20.81
N ALA A 111 21.21 -33.79 21.14
CA ALA A 111 21.59 -34.80 20.14
C ALA A 111 20.41 -35.16 19.20
N ALA A 112 19.20 -35.24 19.76
CA ALA A 112 17.99 -35.57 19.03
C ALA A 112 17.53 -34.44 18.06
N LEU A 113 17.93 -33.20 18.31
CA LEU A 113 17.58 -32.03 17.47
C LEU A 113 18.73 -31.53 16.57
N ASN A 114 19.96 -31.97 16.82
CA ASN A 114 21.13 -31.51 16.08
C ASN A 114 21.06 -31.87 14.60
N GLY A 115 21.24 -30.86 13.73
CA GLY A 115 21.23 -30.98 12.26
C GLY A 115 19.87 -31.33 11.67
N ARG A 116 18.78 -31.29 12.43
CA ARG A 116 17.45 -31.65 11.93
C ARG A 116 16.65 -30.46 11.52
N THR A 117 15.80 -30.68 10.53
CA THR A 117 14.88 -29.69 9.98
C THR A 117 13.47 -30.25 9.88
N ALA A 118 12.51 -29.36 9.88
CA ALA A 118 11.11 -29.64 9.56
C ALA A 118 10.51 -28.41 8.87
N SER A 119 9.46 -28.60 8.10
CA SER A 119 8.75 -27.51 7.45
C SER A 119 7.27 -27.49 7.84
N ALA A 120 6.66 -26.33 7.71
CA ALA A 120 5.23 -26.15 7.90
C ALA A 120 4.71 -25.11 6.91
N LEU A 121 3.51 -25.32 6.40
CA LEU A 121 2.78 -24.31 5.60
C LEU A 121 1.73 -23.66 6.50
N GLY A 122 1.96 -22.40 6.85
CA GLY A 122 1.03 -21.59 7.62
C GLY A 122 0.17 -20.72 6.74
N SER A 123 -1.04 -20.45 7.19
CA SER A 123 -1.98 -19.51 6.59
C SER A 123 -2.32 -18.45 7.64
N VAL A 124 -2.15 -17.16 7.28
CA VAL A 124 -2.42 -16.02 8.16
C VAL A 124 -3.41 -15.10 7.49
N ALA A 125 -4.59 -14.98 8.07
CA ALA A 125 -5.58 -13.99 7.65
C ALA A 125 -5.18 -12.61 8.20
N VAL A 126 -5.31 -11.59 7.36
CA VAL A 126 -5.00 -10.20 7.68
C VAL A 126 -6.28 -9.38 7.66
N ASP A 127 -6.77 -8.99 8.84
CA ASP A 127 -7.79 -7.96 8.98
C ASP A 127 -7.08 -6.62 9.14
N TYR A 128 -7.25 -5.73 8.16
CA TYR A 128 -6.50 -4.48 8.05
C TYR A 128 -7.43 -3.30 7.91
N ARG A 129 -7.19 -2.30 8.74
CA ARG A 129 -7.86 -1.00 8.68
C ARG A 129 -6.84 0.12 8.75
N GLN A 130 -7.06 1.17 7.96
CA GLN A 130 -6.21 2.34 7.99
C GLN A 130 -7.03 3.59 7.70
N GLN A 131 -6.84 4.63 8.50
CA GLN A 131 -7.38 5.96 8.25
C GLN A 131 -6.24 6.94 8.01
N ILE A 132 -6.34 7.70 6.92
CA ILE A 132 -5.40 8.77 6.59
C ILE A 132 -6.17 10.07 6.42
N LYS A 133 -5.87 11.07 7.26
CA LYS A 133 -6.33 12.44 7.10
C LYS A 133 -5.18 13.24 6.50
N GLN A 134 -5.36 13.78 5.31
CA GLN A 134 -4.30 14.41 4.55
C GLN A 134 -4.71 15.81 4.07
N ALA A 135 -3.80 16.75 4.21
CA ALA A 135 -3.86 18.05 3.56
C ALA A 135 -2.94 18.04 2.34
N ASN A 136 -3.40 18.60 1.22
CA ASN A 136 -2.58 18.81 0.02
C ASN A 136 -2.55 20.30 -0.29
N LEU A 137 -1.34 20.85 -0.45
CA LEU A 137 -1.12 22.19 -0.96
C LEU A 137 -0.66 22.07 -2.40
N THR A 138 -1.38 22.68 -3.31
CA THR A 138 -1.00 22.71 -4.74
C THR A 138 -0.82 24.13 -5.20
N PHE A 139 0.28 24.39 -5.88
CA PHE A 139 0.57 25.64 -6.56
C PHE A 139 0.84 25.34 -8.03
N ALA A 140 0.22 26.12 -8.92
CA ALA A 140 0.45 26.01 -10.34
C ALA A 140 0.69 27.40 -10.94
N ARG A 141 1.59 27.48 -11.90
CA ARG A 141 1.84 28.65 -12.74
C ARG A 141 1.41 28.32 -14.16
N ILE A 142 0.39 29.03 -14.65
CA ILE A 142 0.01 29.01 -16.06
C ILE A 142 0.87 30.05 -16.76
N LEU A 143 1.64 29.61 -17.76
CA LEU A 143 2.59 30.45 -18.46
C LEU A 143 1.86 31.27 -19.53
N ASP A 144 2.25 32.54 -19.66
CA ASP A 144 1.84 33.44 -20.72
C ASP A 144 2.60 33.11 -22.02
N LYS A 145 2.54 31.85 -22.44
CA LYS A 145 3.18 31.38 -23.66
C LYS A 145 2.30 30.37 -24.35
N ASP A 146 1.85 30.77 -25.53
CA ASP A 146 1.18 29.84 -26.42
C ASP A 146 2.20 28.86 -27.03
N VAL A 147 1.91 27.58 -26.92
CA VAL A 147 2.66 26.51 -27.56
C VAL A 147 1.71 25.69 -28.40
N GLN A 148 1.79 25.83 -29.71
CA GLN A 148 0.93 25.14 -30.68
C GLN A 148 -0.58 25.38 -30.44
N GLY A 149 -0.94 26.59 -30.04
CA GLY A 149 -2.32 26.98 -29.74
C GLY A 149 -2.82 26.45 -28.36
N GLY A 150 -1.96 26.10 -27.50
CA GLY A 150 -2.28 25.65 -26.13
C GLY A 150 -1.46 26.36 -25.06
N LYS A 151 -1.92 26.28 -23.81
CA LYS A 151 -1.29 26.87 -22.63
C LYS A 151 -0.42 25.85 -21.91
N LEU A 152 0.71 26.30 -21.40
CA LEU A 152 1.57 25.51 -20.54
C LEU A 152 1.33 25.85 -19.06
N ALA A 153 1.37 24.85 -18.19
CA ALA A 153 1.36 25.04 -16.75
C ALA A 153 2.41 24.15 -16.08
N ILE A 154 3.03 24.70 -15.04
CA ILE A 154 3.90 23.96 -14.13
C ILE A 154 3.21 23.93 -12.79
N ALA A 155 3.13 22.75 -12.16
CA ALA A 155 2.48 22.60 -10.87
C ALA A 155 3.36 21.84 -9.89
N ILE A 156 3.21 22.12 -8.60
CA ILE A 156 3.77 21.39 -7.49
C ILE A 156 2.65 21.04 -6.51
N ASN A 157 2.60 19.79 -6.06
CA ASN A 157 1.69 19.29 -5.04
C ASN A 157 2.49 18.78 -3.84
N ILE A 158 2.16 19.27 -2.66
CA ILE A 158 2.83 18.96 -1.39
C ILE A 158 1.80 18.30 -0.47
N PRO A 159 1.76 16.97 -0.37
CA PRO A 159 0.88 16.26 0.53
C PRO A 159 1.47 16.21 1.95
N TYR A 160 0.63 16.39 2.95
CA TYR A 160 0.97 16.23 4.36
C TYR A 160 -0.11 15.41 5.07
N ALA A 161 0.26 14.24 5.57
CA ALA A 161 -0.63 13.45 6.41
C ALA A 161 -0.73 14.08 7.79
N LEU A 162 -1.88 14.65 8.10
CA LEU A 162 -2.22 15.16 9.42
C LEU A 162 -2.30 14.04 10.45
N SER A 163 -2.74 12.87 10.00
CA SER A 163 -2.82 11.65 10.80
C SER A 163 -2.86 10.45 9.84
N LEU A 164 -2.01 9.45 10.11
CA LEU A 164 -2.13 8.10 9.59
C LEU A 164 -2.27 7.16 10.78
N LYS A 165 -3.42 6.51 10.89
CA LYS A 165 -3.70 5.50 11.91
C LYS A 165 -3.97 4.18 11.21
N SER A 166 -3.35 3.11 11.67
CA SER A 166 -3.62 1.76 11.18
C SER A 166 -3.81 0.81 12.34
N ASP A 167 -4.69 -0.14 12.10
CA ASP A 167 -4.97 -1.28 12.98
C ASP A 167 -5.02 -2.53 12.11
N ALA A 168 -4.22 -3.53 12.46
CA ALA A 168 -4.16 -4.78 11.74
C ALA A 168 -4.15 -5.94 12.72
N LEU A 169 -5.01 -6.91 12.49
CA LEU A 169 -5.05 -8.15 13.21
C LEU A 169 -4.57 -9.29 12.31
N PHE A 170 -3.55 -10.00 12.75
CA PHE A 170 -2.99 -11.17 12.09
C PHE A 170 -3.48 -12.43 12.80
N THR A 171 -4.38 -13.18 12.17
CA THR A 171 -4.95 -14.40 12.74
C THR A 171 -4.44 -15.60 11.98
N GLY A 172 -3.71 -16.49 12.66
CA GLY A 172 -3.19 -17.72 12.07
C GLY A 172 -3.29 -18.88 13.03
N VAL A 173 -3.72 -20.03 12.52
CA VAL A 173 -3.60 -21.29 13.24
C VAL A 173 -2.15 -21.73 13.12
N THR A 174 -1.52 -22.05 14.25
CA THR A 174 -0.14 -22.56 14.26
C THR A 174 -0.09 -23.85 13.45
N PRO A 175 0.68 -23.91 12.36
CA PRO A 175 0.72 -25.10 11.52
C PRO A 175 1.51 -26.23 12.18
N THR A 176 1.16 -27.46 11.82
CA THR A 176 1.90 -28.64 12.26
C THR A 176 3.18 -28.79 11.43
N LEU A 177 4.30 -28.95 12.13
CA LEU A 177 5.57 -29.27 11.48
C LEU A 177 5.52 -30.65 10.81
N SER A 178 6.13 -30.77 9.65
CA SER A 178 6.43 -32.09 9.06
C SER A 178 7.34 -32.88 9.97
N ALA A 179 7.50 -34.17 9.70
CA ALA A 179 8.45 -35.00 10.43
C ALA A 179 9.88 -34.42 10.36
N LEU A 180 10.60 -34.50 11.46
CA LEU A 180 12.01 -34.08 11.51
C LEU A 180 12.86 -34.91 10.53
N THR A 181 13.69 -34.23 9.75
CA THR A 181 14.58 -34.83 8.77
C THR A 181 16.02 -34.38 9.05
N PRO A 182 16.97 -35.30 9.16
CA PRO A 182 16.82 -36.75 9.26
C PRO A 182 16.07 -37.19 10.52
N SER A 183 15.54 -38.40 10.54
CA SER A 183 14.79 -38.95 11.71
C SER A 183 15.64 -38.95 12.97
N ALA A 184 15.04 -38.64 14.13
CA ALA A 184 15.68 -38.62 15.41
C ALA A 184 15.75 -40.06 16.08
N GLY A 185 15.51 -41.10 15.30
CA GLY A 185 15.53 -42.47 15.80
C GLY A 185 14.50 -42.70 16.93
N PRO A 186 14.85 -43.47 18.00
CA PRO A 186 13.93 -43.76 19.09
C PRO A 186 13.40 -42.52 19.82
N LEU A 187 14.14 -41.41 19.79
CA LEU A 187 13.72 -40.11 20.36
C LEU A 187 12.88 -39.27 19.41
N GLY A 188 12.56 -39.78 18.21
CA GLY A 188 11.80 -39.06 17.18
C GLY A 188 10.51 -38.40 17.67
N PRO A 189 9.60 -39.11 18.34
CA PRO A 189 8.36 -38.51 18.81
C PRO A 189 8.57 -37.40 19.86
N VAL A 190 9.55 -37.57 20.74
CA VAL A 190 9.87 -36.58 21.79
C VAL A 190 10.52 -35.32 21.16
N ALA A 191 11.47 -35.52 20.27
CA ALA A 191 12.13 -34.45 19.55
C ALA A 191 11.12 -33.68 18.66
N GLN A 192 10.21 -34.37 18.00
CA GLN A 192 9.13 -33.77 17.20
C GLN A 192 8.20 -32.93 18.08
N ALA A 193 7.78 -33.41 19.24
CA ALA A 193 6.93 -32.66 20.16
C ALA A 193 7.64 -31.40 20.69
N ALA A 194 8.93 -31.51 21.03
CA ALA A 194 9.75 -30.40 21.48
C ALA A 194 9.94 -29.35 20.37
N ALA A 195 10.21 -29.79 19.15
CA ALA A 195 10.32 -28.92 17.98
C ALA A 195 8.99 -28.20 17.71
N GLN A 196 7.86 -28.90 17.72
CA GLN A 196 6.52 -28.31 17.54
C GLN A 196 6.21 -27.27 18.62
N SER A 197 6.49 -27.56 19.89
CA SER A 197 6.26 -26.63 21.00
C SER A 197 7.08 -25.34 20.85
N SER A 198 8.37 -25.47 20.51
CA SER A 198 9.24 -24.33 20.23
C SER A 198 8.75 -23.52 19.03
N PHE A 199 8.38 -24.21 17.95
CA PHE A 199 7.82 -23.59 16.75
C PHE A 199 6.53 -22.82 17.05
N ASN A 200 5.61 -23.38 17.84
CA ASN A 200 4.36 -22.71 18.23
C ASN A 200 4.63 -21.38 18.94
N THR A 201 5.55 -21.37 19.89
CA THR A 201 5.91 -20.15 20.63
C THR A 201 6.49 -19.09 19.71
N GLY A 202 7.39 -19.47 18.81
CA GLY A 202 7.99 -18.55 17.86
C GLY A 202 7.01 -18.04 16.81
N TYR A 203 6.10 -18.88 16.33
CA TYR A 203 5.06 -18.49 15.39
C TYR A 203 4.13 -17.42 16.00
N GLN A 204 3.67 -17.60 17.23
CA GLN A 204 2.83 -16.62 17.92
C GLN A 204 3.60 -15.32 18.21
N ALA A 205 4.88 -15.40 18.57
CA ALA A 205 5.72 -14.22 18.75
C ALA A 205 5.91 -13.45 17.43
N ALA A 206 6.04 -14.16 16.30
CA ALA A 206 6.13 -13.54 14.99
C ALA A 206 4.82 -12.82 14.58
N LEU A 207 3.66 -13.41 14.85
CA LEU A 207 2.36 -12.76 14.64
C LEU A 207 2.22 -11.50 15.49
N ALA A 208 2.58 -11.55 16.77
CA ALA A 208 2.56 -10.39 17.67
C ALA A 208 3.50 -9.27 17.18
N SER A 209 4.67 -9.63 16.66
CA SER A 209 5.61 -8.67 16.07
C SER A 209 5.08 -8.01 14.79
N GLN A 210 4.36 -8.76 13.96
CA GLN A 210 3.66 -8.19 12.79
C GLN A 210 2.56 -7.22 13.22
N TRP A 211 1.78 -7.57 14.22
CA TRP A 211 0.77 -6.69 14.80
C TRP A 211 1.38 -5.36 15.28
N GLN A 212 2.47 -5.41 16.04
CA GLN A 212 3.15 -4.20 16.53
C GLN A 212 3.65 -3.30 15.39
N ALA A 213 4.18 -3.88 14.31
CA ALA A 213 4.67 -3.13 13.16
C ALA A 213 3.54 -2.50 12.33
N ALA A 214 2.40 -3.17 12.25
CA ALA A 214 1.27 -2.73 11.44
C ALA A 214 0.38 -1.70 12.17
N ASN A 215 0.44 -1.65 13.51
CA ASN A 215 -0.37 -0.72 14.31
C ASN A 215 0.43 0.56 14.58
N VAL A 216 0.16 1.60 13.82
CA VAL A 216 0.85 2.88 13.90
C VAL A 216 -0.13 4.05 14.04
N ASN A 217 0.37 5.12 14.65
CA ASN A 217 -0.27 6.43 14.65
C ASN A 217 0.83 7.46 14.39
N THR A 218 0.82 8.06 13.21
CA THR A 218 1.89 8.95 12.76
C THR A 218 1.34 10.09 11.90
N SER A 219 2.17 11.11 11.67
CA SER A 219 1.90 12.23 10.76
C SER A 219 3.18 12.62 10.03
N GLY A 220 3.08 13.37 8.95
CA GLY A 220 4.26 13.88 8.27
C GLY A 220 4.07 14.13 6.79
N LEU A 221 5.19 14.47 6.14
CA LEU A 221 5.24 14.80 4.73
C LEU A 221 5.03 13.56 3.87
N GLY A 222 4.20 13.69 2.83
CA GLY A 222 4.08 12.71 1.76
C GLY A 222 5.05 12.96 0.61
N ASP A 223 4.90 12.22 -0.47
CA ASP A 223 5.75 12.36 -1.65
C ASP A 223 5.32 13.58 -2.47
N ILE A 224 6.24 14.53 -2.64
CA ILE A 224 6.01 15.74 -3.44
C ILE A 224 5.92 15.34 -4.92
N GLU A 225 4.97 15.97 -5.62
CA GLU A 225 4.78 15.78 -7.04
C GLU A 225 4.98 17.09 -7.80
N THR A 226 5.70 17.02 -8.92
CA THR A 226 5.84 18.14 -9.88
C THR A 226 5.25 17.74 -11.22
N SER A 227 4.53 18.65 -11.86
CA SER A 227 3.85 18.38 -13.14
C SER A 227 4.16 19.47 -14.16
N LEU A 228 4.31 19.05 -15.40
CA LEU A 228 4.27 19.90 -16.56
C LEU A 228 3.05 19.53 -17.39
N LEU A 229 2.19 20.50 -17.65
CA LEU A 229 0.91 20.29 -18.33
C LEU A 229 0.82 21.22 -19.53
N TRP A 230 0.17 20.76 -20.57
CA TRP A 230 -0.24 21.51 -21.74
C TRP A 230 -1.74 21.33 -21.96
N GLU A 231 -2.48 22.41 -22.13
CA GLU A 231 -3.92 22.38 -22.37
C GLU A 231 -4.26 23.13 -23.65
N LYS A 232 -5.09 22.53 -24.48
CA LYS A 232 -5.67 23.17 -25.68
C LYS A 232 -7.16 22.88 -25.73
N SER A 233 -7.92 23.95 -26.01
CA SER A 233 -9.35 23.86 -26.29
C SER A 233 -9.61 24.15 -27.77
N VAL A 234 -10.36 23.29 -28.45
CA VAL A 234 -10.78 23.42 -29.82
C VAL A 234 -12.27 23.11 -29.89
N ASP A 235 -13.07 24.10 -30.18
CA ASP A 235 -14.54 24.01 -30.20
C ASP A 235 -15.10 23.39 -28.89
N LYS A 236 -15.68 22.20 -29.01
CA LYS A 236 -16.26 21.44 -27.89
C LYS A 236 -15.27 20.50 -27.22
N LEU A 237 -14.04 20.41 -27.67
CA LEU A 237 -13.03 19.50 -27.18
C LEU A 237 -11.95 20.27 -26.41
N LYS A 238 -11.67 19.82 -25.20
CA LYS A 238 -10.49 20.20 -24.42
C LYS A 238 -9.54 19.03 -24.33
N ILE A 239 -8.27 19.26 -24.60
CA ILE A 239 -7.19 18.27 -24.51
C ILE A 239 -6.20 18.76 -23.48
N VAL A 240 -5.82 17.91 -22.55
CA VAL A 240 -4.74 18.14 -21.58
C VAL A 240 -3.72 17.04 -21.77
N ALA A 241 -2.47 17.38 -21.98
CA ALA A 241 -1.36 16.43 -22.03
C ALA A 241 -0.28 16.86 -21.05
N GLY A 242 0.48 15.93 -20.53
CA GLY A 242 1.56 16.28 -19.61
C GLY A 242 2.21 15.11 -18.94
N ALA A 243 3.08 15.42 -17.98
CA ALA A 243 3.73 14.43 -17.17
C ALA A 243 3.90 14.92 -15.73
N THR A 244 3.84 13.99 -14.80
CA THR A 244 4.09 14.21 -13.37
C THR A 244 5.27 13.36 -12.92
N LEU A 245 6.16 13.95 -12.14
CA LEU A 245 7.23 13.26 -11.42
C LEU A 245 6.89 13.27 -9.93
N ALA A 246 6.66 12.09 -9.35
CA ALA A 246 6.54 11.91 -7.91
C ALA A 246 7.93 11.58 -7.33
N MET A 247 8.32 12.35 -6.32
CA MET A 247 9.64 12.30 -5.69
C MET A 247 9.58 11.60 -4.32
N PRO A 248 10.58 10.81 -3.92
CA PRO A 248 10.60 10.08 -2.66
C PRO A 248 10.92 10.98 -1.46
N THR A 249 10.16 12.03 -1.25
CA THR A 249 10.33 13.00 -0.16
C THR A 249 9.55 12.66 1.10
N GLY A 250 8.59 11.75 0.98
CA GLY A 250 7.70 11.38 2.08
C GLY A 250 8.41 10.61 3.19
N ASN A 251 7.80 10.68 4.38
CA ASN A 251 8.23 9.89 5.52
C ASN A 251 8.04 8.41 5.23
N TYR A 252 9.13 7.68 5.16
CA TYR A 252 9.17 6.27 4.84
C TYR A 252 10.22 5.56 5.68
N SER A 253 9.86 4.41 6.23
CA SER A 253 10.76 3.51 6.95
C SER A 253 10.46 2.08 6.53
N TYR A 254 11.44 1.42 5.98
CA TYR A 254 11.35 0.01 5.62
C TYR A 254 11.68 -0.87 6.83
N VAL A 255 10.82 -1.83 7.12
CA VAL A 255 11.06 -2.87 8.11
C VAL A 255 10.94 -4.21 7.40
N GLU A 256 12.07 -4.89 7.24
CA GLU A 256 12.11 -6.17 6.55
C GLU A 256 11.14 -7.15 7.17
N GLY A 257 10.37 -7.75 6.31
CA GLY A 257 9.48 -8.79 6.77
C GLY A 257 8.17 -8.34 7.38
N ARG A 258 7.83 -7.06 7.42
CA ARG A 258 6.66 -6.56 8.15
C ARG A 258 5.80 -5.64 7.31
N LEU A 259 4.49 -5.74 7.51
CA LEU A 259 3.52 -4.80 6.96
C LEU A 259 3.54 -3.53 7.83
N ALA A 260 4.42 -2.60 7.53
CA ALA A 260 4.51 -1.32 8.23
C ALA A 260 3.92 -0.19 7.35
N PRO A 261 2.79 0.42 7.76
CA PRO A 261 2.21 1.53 7.02
C PRO A 261 3.13 2.74 7.03
N ASN A 262 3.27 3.37 5.87
CA ASN A 262 4.10 4.56 5.69
C ASN A 262 3.30 5.69 5.04
N ILE A 263 3.64 6.94 5.34
CA ILE A 263 3.08 8.12 4.68
C ILE A 263 3.62 8.21 3.25
N GLY A 264 4.94 8.12 3.08
CA GLY A 264 5.59 7.99 1.79
C GLY A 264 5.37 6.61 1.15
N TYR A 265 5.55 6.52 -0.17
CA TYR A 265 5.38 5.28 -0.93
C TYR A 265 6.67 4.46 -1.06
N GLY A 266 7.79 4.96 -0.59
CA GLY A 266 9.08 4.32 -0.70
C GLY A 266 10.17 5.25 -1.26
N LYS A 267 11.42 4.81 -1.24
CA LYS A 267 12.58 5.60 -1.72
C LYS A 267 12.82 5.36 -3.21
N TYR A 268 11.81 5.68 -4.05
CA TYR A 268 11.87 5.56 -5.51
C TYR A 268 11.09 6.68 -6.18
N TYR A 269 11.38 6.97 -7.44
CA TYR A 269 10.65 7.92 -8.26
C TYR A 269 9.57 7.23 -9.07
N THR A 270 8.48 7.96 -9.36
CA THR A 270 7.45 7.53 -10.31
C THR A 270 7.26 8.61 -11.36
N PHE A 271 7.48 8.29 -12.63
CA PHE A 271 7.19 9.17 -13.77
C PHE A 271 5.84 8.80 -14.38
N ARG A 272 4.95 9.78 -14.52
CA ARG A 272 3.58 9.56 -14.99
C ARG A 272 3.24 10.50 -16.16
N PRO A 273 3.53 10.14 -17.41
CA PRO A 273 2.96 10.81 -18.58
C PRO A 273 1.48 10.45 -18.71
N GLY A 274 0.69 11.40 -19.25
CA GLY A 274 -0.73 11.18 -19.43
C GLY A 274 -1.37 12.17 -20.40
N VAL A 275 -2.57 11.81 -20.84
CA VAL A 275 -3.43 12.63 -21.68
C VAL A 275 -4.86 12.56 -21.17
N GLY A 276 -5.53 13.68 -21.15
CA GLY A 276 -6.95 13.81 -20.83
C GLY A 276 -7.70 14.52 -21.94
N VAL A 277 -8.96 14.17 -22.11
CA VAL A 277 -9.88 14.81 -23.03
C VAL A 277 -11.19 15.11 -22.31
N ALA A 278 -11.77 16.30 -22.60
CA ALA A 278 -13.12 16.62 -22.16
C ALA A 278 -13.92 17.11 -23.36
N TYR A 279 -15.09 16.52 -23.57
CA TYR A 279 -15.99 16.83 -24.68
C TYR A 279 -17.29 17.43 -24.14
N THR A 280 -17.59 18.66 -24.54
CA THR A 280 -18.84 19.35 -24.20
C THR A 280 -19.95 18.85 -25.14
N ALA A 281 -20.68 17.81 -24.69
CA ALA A 281 -21.74 17.21 -25.49
C ALA A 281 -22.94 18.15 -25.69
N SER A 282 -23.27 18.92 -24.63
CA SER A 282 -24.30 19.97 -24.69
C SER A 282 -23.91 21.10 -23.74
N GLU A 283 -24.73 22.17 -23.68
CA GLU A 283 -24.51 23.31 -22.76
C GLU A 283 -24.40 22.88 -21.27
N ASN A 284 -25.03 21.78 -20.93
CA ASN A 284 -25.12 21.28 -19.56
C ASN A 284 -24.39 19.95 -19.33
N VAL A 285 -23.81 19.33 -20.35
CA VAL A 285 -23.17 18.01 -20.21
C VAL A 285 -21.77 18.02 -20.80
N THR A 286 -20.79 17.67 -19.99
CA THR A 286 -19.40 17.44 -20.42
C THR A 286 -18.96 16.04 -20.00
N LEU A 287 -18.36 15.31 -20.93
CA LEU A 287 -17.78 13.99 -20.71
C LEU A 287 -16.26 14.11 -20.66
N GLY A 288 -15.61 13.49 -19.70
CA GLY A 288 -14.16 13.51 -19.53
C GLY A 288 -13.57 12.11 -19.46
N ALA A 289 -12.40 11.94 -20.06
CA ALA A 289 -11.58 10.76 -19.93
C ALA A 289 -10.11 11.16 -19.80
N ARG A 290 -9.35 10.45 -18.97
CA ARG A 290 -7.89 10.61 -18.84
C ARG A 290 -7.23 9.24 -18.79
N GLY A 291 -6.14 9.09 -19.53
CA GLY A 291 -5.23 7.95 -19.42
C GLY A 291 -3.85 8.42 -18.97
N SER A 292 -3.22 7.68 -18.08
CA SER A 292 -1.83 7.90 -17.68
C SER A 292 -1.10 6.57 -17.50
N LEU A 293 0.21 6.59 -17.79
CA LEU A 293 1.13 5.48 -17.50
C LEU A 293 1.95 5.83 -16.27
N GLY A 294 2.38 4.84 -15.53
CA GLY A 294 3.26 5.02 -14.38
C GLY A 294 4.50 4.12 -14.50
N PHE A 295 5.67 4.74 -14.46
CA PHE A 295 6.97 4.08 -14.54
C PHE A 295 7.70 4.29 -13.21
N ASN A 296 8.03 3.19 -12.52
CA ASN A 296 8.68 3.23 -11.23
C ASN A 296 10.18 2.94 -11.34
N THR A 297 10.99 3.69 -10.60
CA THR A 297 12.39 3.29 -10.36
C THR A 297 12.43 2.25 -9.24
N LYS A 298 13.61 1.70 -8.97
CA LYS A 298 13.83 0.76 -7.88
C LYS A 298 13.86 1.50 -6.53
N ASN A 299 13.22 0.94 -5.50
CA ASN A 299 13.31 1.45 -4.13
C ASN A 299 14.72 1.15 -3.58
N THR A 300 15.42 2.19 -3.15
CA THR A 300 16.82 2.09 -2.69
C THR A 300 16.97 1.45 -1.32
N GLU A 301 15.91 1.36 -0.51
CA GLU A 301 15.98 0.75 0.82
C GLU A 301 15.73 -0.76 0.83
N ASN A 302 14.87 -1.27 -0.04
CA ASN A 302 14.51 -2.68 -0.05
C ASN A 302 14.82 -3.40 -1.36
N ASN A 303 15.35 -2.67 -2.35
CA ASN A 303 15.66 -3.19 -3.68
C ASN A 303 14.45 -3.72 -4.49
N VAL A 304 13.23 -3.45 -4.05
CA VAL A 304 12.01 -3.79 -4.78
C VAL A 304 11.73 -2.71 -5.84
N ARG A 305 11.36 -3.12 -7.04
CA ARG A 305 10.76 -2.24 -8.05
C ARG A 305 9.33 -2.68 -8.26
N SER A 306 8.38 -1.82 -7.90
CA SER A 306 6.97 -2.02 -8.25
C SER A 306 6.81 -1.93 -9.77
N GLY A 307 6.03 -2.83 -10.34
CA GLY A 307 5.82 -2.88 -11.77
C GLY A 307 5.14 -1.63 -12.32
N ASP A 308 5.26 -1.45 -13.64
CA ASP A 308 4.67 -0.32 -14.34
C ASP A 308 3.15 -0.51 -14.47
N PHE A 309 2.41 0.59 -14.48
CA PHE A 309 0.96 0.58 -14.41
C PHE A 309 0.32 1.60 -15.35
N TYR A 310 -0.97 1.44 -15.60
CA TYR A 310 -1.79 2.47 -16.22
C TYR A 310 -2.98 2.82 -15.33
N VAL A 311 -3.47 4.05 -15.53
CA VAL A 311 -4.69 4.56 -14.90
C VAL A 311 -5.60 5.12 -15.97
N ILE A 312 -6.87 4.80 -15.90
CA ILE A 312 -7.93 5.40 -16.74
C ILE A 312 -8.95 6.00 -15.79
N ASP A 313 -9.21 7.29 -15.94
CA ASP A 313 -10.26 8.00 -15.23
C ASP A 313 -11.34 8.43 -16.23
N LEU A 314 -12.60 8.23 -15.85
CA LEU A 314 -13.77 8.62 -16.59
C LEU A 314 -14.65 9.52 -15.73
N ALA A 315 -15.25 10.56 -16.30
CA ALA A 315 -16.17 11.43 -15.59
C ALA A 315 -17.27 11.95 -16.52
N ALA A 316 -18.45 12.18 -15.96
CA ALA A 316 -19.50 12.93 -16.62
C ALA A 316 -19.92 14.08 -15.70
N ALA A 317 -19.95 15.30 -16.25
CA ALA A 317 -20.27 16.52 -15.51
C ALA A 317 -21.58 17.11 -16.00
N PHE A 318 -22.50 17.34 -15.08
CA PHE A 318 -23.81 17.94 -15.32
C PHE A 318 -23.85 19.33 -14.69
N LYS A 319 -23.92 20.35 -15.53
CA LYS A 319 -24.00 21.74 -15.10
C LYS A 319 -25.44 22.10 -14.68
N THR A 320 -25.57 22.72 -13.54
CA THR A 320 -26.81 23.23 -12.98
C THR A 320 -26.64 24.71 -12.60
N PRO A 321 -27.74 25.43 -12.26
CA PRO A 321 -27.61 26.82 -11.80
C PRO A 321 -26.78 27.00 -10.53
N VAL A 322 -26.65 25.96 -9.69
CA VAL A 322 -25.94 26.04 -8.40
C VAL A 322 -24.53 25.46 -8.44
N GLY A 323 -24.17 24.71 -9.49
CA GLY A 323 -22.87 24.06 -9.58
C GLY A 323 -22.82 22.93 -10.60
N VAL A 324 -21.73 22.20 -10.59
CA VAL A 324 -21.50 21.05 -11.48
C VAL A 324 -21.46 19.79 -10.62
N PHE A 325 -22.15 18.74 -11.06
CA PHE A 325 -22.23 17.46 -10.35
C PHE A 325 -21.96 16.32 -11.33
N GLY A 326 -21.44 15.20 -10.83
CA GLY A 326 -21.31 14.06 -11.71
C GLY A 326 -20.70 12.82 -11.10
N PRO A 327 -20.88 11.67 -11.78
CA PRO A 327 -20.16 10.46 -11.45
C PRO A 327 -18.72 10.49 -11.99
N HIS A 328 -17.86 9.72 -11.35
CA HIS A 328 -16.53 9.42 -11.87
C HIS A 328 -16.11 7.99 -11.54
N MET A 329 -15.18 7.46 -12.34
CA MET A 329 -14.65 6.11 -12.19
C MET A 329 -13.16 6.13 -12.45
N THR A 330 -12.41 5.34 -11.70
CA THR A 330 -10.99 5.09 -11.92
C THR A 330 -10.73 3.60 -12.09
N ILE A 331 -9.92 3.27 -13.08
CA ILE A 331 -9.41 1.92 -13.31
C ILE A 331 -7.89 2.01 -13.29
N MET A 332 -7.24 1.31 -12.35
CA MET A 332 -5.79 1.21 -12.28
C MET A 332 -5.38 -0.25 -12.40
N ARG A 333 -4.41 -0.52 -13.26
CA ARG A 333 -3.88 -1.86 -13.50
C ARG A 333 -2.37 -1.80 -13.65
N GLN A 334 -1.68 -2.61 -12.88
CA GLN A 334 -0.26 -2.89 -13.10
C GLN A 334 -0.14 -3.91 -14.24
N TYR A 335 0.69 -3.63 -15.24
CA TYR A 335 0.85 -4.48 -16.43
C TYR A 335 2.20 -5.20 -16.50
N THR A 336 3.21 -4.76 -15.72
CA THR A 336 4.45 -5.51 -15.53
C THR A 336 4.52 -6.03 -14.09
N ASP A 337 5.29 -7.09 -13.89
CA ASP A 337 5.48 -7.69 -12.57
C ASP A 337 6.39 -6.84 -11.69
N ASP A 338 6.24 -6.99 -10.38
CA ASP A 338 7.22 -6.49 -9.42
C ASP A 338 8.53 -7.27 -9.58
N SER A 339 9.65 -6.61 -9.32
CA SER A 339 10.96 -7.24 -9.31
C SER A 339 11.69 -6.99 -8.00
N GLY A 340 12.47 -7.97 -7.55
CA GLY A 340 13.19 -7.92 -6.26
C GLY A 340 12.29 -8.18 -5.05
N GLY A 341 10.98 -8.30 -5.24
CA GLY A 341 10.02 -8.69 -4.19
C GLY A 341 9.87 -10.21 -4.10
N GLN A 342 9.38 -10.69 -2.96
CA GLN A 342 9.26 -12.14 -2.70
C GLN A 342 7.94 -12.76 -3.17
N LEU A 343 6.97 -11.94 -3.59
CA LEU A 343 5.64 -12.39 -4.01
C LEU A 343 5.50 -12.67 -5.51
N GLY A 344 6.56 -12.49 -6.28
CA GLY A 344 6.51 -12.74 -7.72
C GLY A 344 5.52 -11.81 -8.44
N ALA A 345 4.74 -12.35 -9.34
CA ALA A 345 3.84 -11.64 -10.25
C ALA A 345 2.56 -11.10 -9.58
N ASN A 346 2.67 -10.34 -8.50
CA ASN A 346 1.52 -9.77 -7.81
C ASN A 346 1.14 -8.41 -8.37
N ARG A 347 0.50 -8.43 -9.52
CA ARG A 347 0.03 -7.20 -10.16
C ARG A 347 -1.11 -6.56 -9.40
N VAL A 348 -0.94 -5.30 -9.05
CA VAL A 348 -1.98 -4.48 -8.42
C VAL A 348 -3.09 -4.19 -9.44
N SER A 349 -4.33 -4.36 -9.00
CA SER A 349 -5.53 -4.02 -9.75
C SER A 349 -6.51 -3.32 -8.84
N LEU A 350 -7.01 -2.14 -9.25
CA LEU A 350 -7.98 -1.38 -8.50
C LEU A 350 -9.01 -0.77 -9.44
N THR A 351 -10.28 -0.83 -9.06
CA THR A 351 -11.37 -0.09 -9.69
C THR A 351 -12.14 0.64 -8.61
N GLY A 352 -12.32 1.93 -8.77
CA GLY A 352 -13.11 2.78 -7.89
C GLY A 352 -14.18 3.54 -8.65
N ALA A 353 -15.29 3.82 -7.99
CA ALA A 353 -16.37 4.64 -8.52
C ALA A 353 -16.86 5.62 -7.45
N GLY A 354 -17.34 6.78 -7.90
CA GLY A 354 -17.77 7.83 -7.00
C GLY A 354 -18.52 8.94 -7.66
N VAL A 355 -18.68 10.02 -6.92
CA VAL A 355 -19.39 11.23 -7.35
C VAL A 355 -18.59 12.46 -6.95
N PHE A 356 -18.78 13.54 -7.69
CA PHE A 356 -18.21 14.84 -7.35
C PHE A 356 -19.24 15.95 -7.48
N ALA A 357 -18.96 17.07 -6.79
CA ALA A 357 -19.70 18.32 -6.90
C ALA A 357 -18.70 19.48 -6.90
N ALA A 358 -18.91 20.45 -7.78
CA ALA A 358 -18.09 21.66 -7.86
C ALA A 358 -18.96 22.91 -7.81
N PHE A 359 -18.58 23.86 -6.94
CA PHE A 359 -19.34 25.07 -6.66
C PHE A 359 -18.45 26.31 -6.81
N PRO A 360 -18.89 27.35 -7.50
CA PRO A 360 -18.21 28.64 -7.45
C PRO A 360 -18.50 29.34 -6.12
N ILE A 361 -17.46 29.90 -5.49
CA ILE A 361 -17.61 30.77 -4.31
C ILE A 361 -17.30 32.20 -4.75
N ALA A 362 -18.30 32.86 -5.31
CA ALA A 362 -18.16 34.17 -5.94
C ALA A 362 -17.56 35.24 -4.99
N ALA A 363 -17.92 35.20 -3.70
CA ALA A 363 -17.47 36.18 -2.71
C ALA A 363 -15.94 36.28 -2.58
N ILE A 364 -15.22 35.20 -2.87
CA ILE A 364 -13.74 35.16 -2.76
C ILE A 364 -13.07 34.82 -4.11
N GLY A 365 -13.85 34.68 -5.19
CA GLY A 365 -13.34 34.28 -6.51
C GLY A 365 -12.67 32.90 -6.51
N ALA A 366 -13.22 31.97 -5.75
CA ALA A 366 -12.68 30.61 -5.59
C ALA A 366 -13.68 29.54 -6.07
N GLY A 367 -13.19 28.33 -6.26
CA GLY A 367 -14.02 27.14 -6.51
C GLY A 367 -13.85 26.11 -5.38
N LEU A 368 -14.96 25.55 -4.92
CA LEU A 368 -14.99 24.41 -4.01
C LEU A 368 -15.32 23.14 -4.80
N ASN A 369 -14.47 22.11 -4.69
CA ASN A 369 -14.75 20.78 -5.22
C ASN A 369 -14.89 19.80 -4.05
N LEU A 370 -15.96 19.02 -4.06
CA LEU A 370 -16.21 17.91 -3.14
C LEU A 370 -16.20 16.61 -3.95
N SER A 371 -15.56 15.58 -3.44
CA SER A 371 -15.46 14.30 -4.13
C SER A 371 -15.57 13.16 -3.12
N TYR A 372 -16.27 12.11 -3.51
CA TYR A 372 -16.33 10.82 -2.82
C TYR A 372 -16.03 9.71 -3.81
N MET A 373 -15.22 8.74 -3.41
CA MET A 373 -15.01 7.51 -4.17
C MET A 373 -14.94 6.30 -3.23
N LYS A 374 -15.45 5.18 -3.70
CA LYS A 374 -15.29 3.88 -3.06
C LYS A 374 -14.64 2.89 -4.02
N THR A 375 -13.73 2.10 -3.51
CA THR A 375 -13.17 0.95 -4.22
C THR A 375 -14.25 -0.12 -4.38
N ILE A 376 -14.47 -0.58 -5.61
CA ILE A 376 -15.44 -1.63 -5.95
C ILE A 376 -14.77 -2.95 -6.31
N ASP A 377 -13.50 -2.92 -6.73
CA ASP A 377 -12.65 -4.10 -6.91
C ASP A 377 -11.20 -3.73 -6.57
N ALA A 378 -10.54 -4.56 -5.77
CA ALA A 378 -9.13 -4.41 -5.42
C ALA A 378 -8.46 -5.77 -5.31
N ARG A 379 -7.37 -5.96 -6.07
CA ARG A 379 -6.54 -7.16 -6.01
C ARG A 379 -5.10 -6.77 -5.79
N ASN A 380 -4.44 -7.44 -4.86
CA ASN A 380 -3.09 -7.10 -4.41
C ASN A 380 -2.95 -5.60 -4.06
N SER A 381 -4.01 -4.99 -3.52
CA SER A 381 -4.11 -3.55 -3.27
C SER A 381 -4.94 -3.22 -2.03
N LEU A 382 -4.70 -2.04 -1.49
CA LEU A 382 -5.56 -1.46 -0.47
C LEU A 382 -6.95 -1.17 -1.04
N SER A 383 -8.00 -1.44 -0.27
CA SER A 383 -9.40 -1.20 -0.61
C SER A 383 -10.06 -0.33 0.46
N GLY A 384 -10.89 0.61 0.03
CA GLY A 384 -11.57 1.51 0.94
C GLY A 384 -12.33 2.61 0.22
N SER A 385 -12.48 3.74 0.89
CA SER A 385 -13.14 4.93 0.34
C SER A 385 -12.35 6.19 0.68
N PHE A 386 -12.60 7.27 -0.04
CA PHE A 386 -12.14 8.58 0.36
C PHE A 386 -13.21 9.65 0.15
N VAL A 387 -13.12 10.69 0.98
CA VAL A 387 -13.83 11.96 0.83
C VAL A 387 -12.79 13.05 0.69
N GLN A 388 -12.96 13.95 -0.26
CA GLN A 388 -12.09 15.10 -0.44
C GLN A 388 -12.90 16.39 -0.57
N ALA A 389 -12.43 17.44 0.10
CA ALA A 389 -12.85 18.81 -0.11
C ALA A 389 -11.64 19.63 -0.58
N ARG A 390 -11.77 20.34 -1.72
CA ARG A 390 -10.71 21.16 -2.30
C ARG A 390 -11.22 22.56 -2.59
N LEU A 391 -10.49 23.55 -2.09
CA LEU A 391 -10.67 24.95 -2.40
C LEU A 391 -9.56 25.40 -3.35
N SER A 392 -9.90 26.00 -4.50
CA SER A 392 -8.93 26.45 -5.48
C SER A 392 -9.23 27.90 -5.87
N LYS A 393 -8.18 28.70 -6.07
CA LYS A 393 -8.28 30.12 -6.47
C LYS A 393 -7.16 30.47 -7.44
N ALA A 394 -7.50 31.24 -8.48
CA ALA A 394 -6.56 31.89 -9.38
C ALA A 394 -6.23 33.30 -8.89
N PHE A 395 -4.96 33.75 -9.15
CA PHE A 395 -4.43 35.06 -8.74
C PHE A 395 -3.83 35.77 -9.93
#